data_2124d3d30511b9757a7426e6f68c46f9
#
_entry.id   2124d3d30511b9757a7426e6f68c46f9
#
_cell.length_a   1.000
_cell.length_b   1.000
_cell.length_c   1.000
_cell.angle_alpha   90.00
_cell.angle_beta   90.00
_cell.angle_gamma   90.00
#
_symmetry.space_group_name_H-M   'P 1'
#
loop_
_entity.id
_entity.type
_entity.pdbx_description
1 polymer ?
#
loop_
_entity_poly.entity_id
_entity_poly.type
_entity_poly.pdbx_seq_one_letter_code
_entity_poly.pdbx_strand_id
1 'polypeptide(L)'
;MTIQQALARLLDGRDLARKDARSVMEEVMRGEATQAQIGGLLVALRLKGETAAEIAGCAEALRAHVLAVKPKRKDLVDTAGTGGDGARTFNISTGAALVAAAAGAGVAKHGNRAVSSASGSADVLEALGFRLELPAERIERSIDELGFGFLFAPSHHPAMRHAAPVRRELAARTVFNVLGPLTNPAGARAQVVGVYAPELVPTIATVLARL
;
A
#
# COMPACT_ATOMS: atom_id res chain seq x y z
N MET A 1 0.04 2.51 -22.96
CA MET A 1 -1.30 1.84 -23.14
C MET A 1 -2.34 2.69 -22.44
N THR A 2 -3.51 2.93 -23.05
CA THR A 2 -4.63 3.62 -22.40
C THR A 2 -5.44 2.65 -21.54
N ILE A 3 -6.27 3.18 -20.61
CA ILE A 3 -7.12 2.33 -19.76
C ILE A 3 -8.14 1.52 -20.58
N GLN A 4 -8.66 2.06 -21.69
CA GLN A 4 -9.57 1.34 -22.60
C GLN A 4 -8.89 0.15 -23.28
N GLN A 5 -7.65 0.34 -23.75
CA GLN A 5 -6.86 -0.74 -24.33
C GLN A 5 -6.53 -1.83 -23.32
N ALA A 6 -6.23 -1.44 -22.07
CA ALA A 6 -5.99 -2.38 -21.00
C ALA A 6 -7.25 -3.18 -20.65
N LEU A 7 -8.41 -2.52 -20.55
CA LEU A 7 -9.68 -3.18 -20.33
C LEU A 7 -10.00 -4.21 -21.40
N ALA A 8 -9.87 -3.85 -22.68
CA ALA A 8 -10.09 -4.79 -23.79
C ALA A 8 -9.19 -6.04 -23.65
N ARG A 9 -7.90 -5.81 -23.30
CA ARG A 9 -6.94 -6.91 -23.12
C ARG A 9 -7.29 -7.81 -21.95
N LEU A 10 -7.66 -7.22 -20.81
CA LEU A 10 -8.02 -7.95 -19.58
C LEU A 10 -9.33 -8.74 -19.75
N LEU A 11 -10.31 -8.19 -20.48
CA LEU A 11 -11.58 -8.87 -20.78
C LEU A 11 -11.38 -10.10 -21.67
N ASP A 12 -10.33 -10.11 -22.51
CA ASP A 12 -9.89 -11.29 -23.26
C ASP A 12 -9.07 -12.29 -22.41
N GLY A 13 -8.96 -12.07 -21.10
CA GLY A 13 -8.17 -12.92 -20.18
C GLY A 13 -6.65 -12.77 -20.33
N ARG A 14 -6.17 -11.73 -21.02
CA ARG A 14 -4.74 -11.53 -21.32
C ARG A 14 -4.10 -10.61 -20.30
N ASP A 15 -2.88 -10.96 -19.86
CA ASP A 15 -2.10 -10.19 -18.90
C ASP A 15 -1.60 -8.86 -19.44
N LEU A 16 -1.45 -7.87 -18.55
CA LEU A 16 -0.74 -6.63 -18.86
C LEU A 16 0.76 -6.79 -18.58
N ALA A 17 1.59 -6.25 -19.46
CA ALA A 17 3.00 -6.09 -19.12
C ALA A 17 3.16 -5.08 -17.98
N ARG A 18 4.25 -5.20 -17.18
CA ARG A 18 4.55 -4.29 -16.05
C ARG A 18 4.47 -2.81 -16.43
N LYS A 19 5.06 -2.43 -17.58
CA LYS A 19 5.03 -1.06 -18.10
C LYS A 19 3.60 -0.58 -18.43
N ASP A 20 2.76 -1.48 -18.93
CA ASP A 20 1.39 -1.16 -19.30
C ASP A 20 0.51 -1.00 -18.05
N ALA A 21 0.63 -1.90 -17.08
CA ALA A 21 -0.05 -1.79 -15.78
C ALA A 21 0.36 -0.50 -15.06
N ARG A 22 1.65 -0.14 -15.08
CA ARG A 22 2.14 1.14 -14.55
C ARG A 22 1.49 2.32 -15.26
N SER A 23 1.50 2.35 -16.60
CA SER A 23 0.94 3.47 -17.40
C SER A 23 -0.55 3.68 -17.10
N VAL A 24 -1.32 2.60 -17.02
CA VAL A 24 -2.76 2.66 -16.72
C VAL A 24 -3.03 3.11 -15.28
N MET A 25 -2.24 2.63 -14.33
CA MET A 25 -2.38 3.05 -12.94
C MET A 25 -1.94 4.52 -12.75
N GLU A 26 -0.97 5.02 -13.51
CA GLU A 26 -0.61 6.44 -13.54
C GLU A 26 -1.76 7.31 -14.06
N GLU A 27 -2.51 6.85 -15.10
CA GLU A 27 -3.73 7.52 -15.59
C GLU A 27 -4.78 7.63 -14.47
N VAL A 28 -4.96 6.55 -13.69
CA VAL A 28 -5.83 6.56 -12.49
C VAL A 28 -5.34 7.55 -11.44
N MET A 29 -4.04 7.52 -11.12
CA MET A 29 -3.47 8.38 -10.06
C MET A 29 -3.48 9.86 -10.42
N ARG A 30 -3.44 10.22 -11.72
CA ARG A 30 -3.62 11.60 -12.20
C ARG A 30 -5.08 12.06 -12.25
N GLY A 31 -6.05 11.14 -12.04
CA GLY A 31 -7.47 11.45 -12.10
C GLY A 31 -8.00 11.61 -13.53
N GLU A 32 -7.31 11.07 -14.51
CA GLU A 32 -7.68 11.11 -15.93
C GLU A 32 -8.69 10.01 -16.31
N ALA A 33 -8.77 8.95 -15.48
CA ALA A 33 -9.72 7.86 -15.66
C ALA A 33 -11.07 8.16 -15.00
N THR A 34 -12.17 7.80 -15.68
CA THR A 34 -13.52 7.89 -15.09
C THR A 34 -13.72 6.82 -14.02
N GLN A 35 -14.68 7.01 -13.12
CA GLN A 35 -15.00 6.02 -12.09
C GLN A 35 -15.42 4.67 -12.69
N ALA A 36 -16.18 4.68 -13.79
CA ALA A 36 -16.55 3.47 -14.53
C ALA A 36 -15.32 2.72 -15.07
N GLN A 37 -14.35 3.44 -15.62
CA GLN A 37 -13.10 2.85 -16.11
C GLN A 37 -12.26 2.27 -14.98
N ILE A 38 -12.16 2.97 -13.85
CA ILE A 38 -11.46 2.47 -12.66
C ILE A 38 -12.14 1.20 -12.15
N GLY A 39 -13.47 1.22 -12.00
CA GLY A 39 -14.24 0.06 -11.56
C GLY A 39 -14.05 -1.14 -12.49
N GLY A 40 -14.19 -0.93 -13.79
CA GLY A 40 -13.97 -1.96 -14.80
C GLY A 40 -12.56 -2.55 -14.74
N LEU A 41 -11.52 -1.71 -14.63
CA LEU A 41 -10.12 -2.14 -14.51
C LEU A 41 -9.90 -3.02 -13.27
N LEU A 42 -10.40 -2.59 -12.11
CA LEU A 42 -10.22 -3.31 -10.85
C LEU A 42 -10.91 -4.68 -10.87
N VAL A 43 -12.13 -4.72 -11.40
CA VAL A 43 -12.91 -5.97 -11.52
C VAL A 43 -12.29 -6.90 -12.55
N ALA A 44 -11.87 -6.41 -13.71
CA ALA A 44 -11.24 -7.21 -14.74
C ALA A 44 -9.90 -7.84 -14.27
N LEU A 45 -9.04 -7.06 -13.60
CA LEU A 45 -7.81 -7.57 -12.97
C LEU A 45 -8.13 -8.65 -11.94
N ARG A 46 -9.12 -8.42 -11.09
CA ARG A 46 -9.52 -9.37 -10.03
C ARG A 46 -10.08 -10.68 -10.60
N LEU A 47 -10.92 -10.62 -11.62
CA LEU A 47 -11.53 -11.81 -12.26
C LEU A 47 -10.49 -12.64 -13.01
N LYS A 48 -9.58 -11.98 -13.72
CA LYS A 48 -8.48 -12.64 -14.40
C LYS A 48 -7.48 -13.26 -13.41
N GLY A 49 -7.29 -12.65 -12.27
CA GLY A 49 -6.18 -12.89 -11.34
C GLY A 49 -4.97 -12.02 -11.67
N GLU A 50 -4.52 -11.23 -10.69
CA GLU A 50 -3.41 -10.29 -10.85
C GLU A 50 -2.06 -11.03 -10.91
N THR A 51 -1.26 -10.74 -11.92
CA THR A 51 0.11 -11.25 -12.03
C THR A 51 1.10 -10.39 -11.23
N ALA A 52 2.26 -10.97 -10.88
CA ALA A 52 3.32 -10.22 -10.22
C ALA A 52 3.82 -9.02 -11.06
N ALA A 53 3.76 -9.11 -12.39
CA ALA A 53 4.12 -8.01 -13.27
C ALA A 53 3.12 -6.85 -13.19
N GLU A 54 1.83 -7.15 -13.16
CA GLU A 54 0.76 -6.15 -13.03
C GLU A 54 0.80 -5.46 -11.67
N ILE A 55 0.94 -6.24 -10.58
CA ILE A 55 1.05 -5.71 -9.22
C ILE A 55 2.29 -4.80 -9.10
N ALA A 56 3.45 -5.22 -9.63
CA ALA A 56 4.66 -4.41 -9.60
C ALA A 56 4.48 -3.09 -10.37
N GLY A 57 3.89 -3.13 -11.56
CA GLY A 57 3.60 -1.92 -12.33
C GLY A 57 2.67 -0.95 -11.60
N CYS A 58 1.60 -1.47 -10.99
CA CYS A 58 0.69 -0.67 -10.17
C CYS A 58 1.41 -0.06 -8.95
N ALA A 59 2.26 -0.83 -8.25
CA ALA A 59 3.03 -0.33 -7.11
C ALA A 59 3.99 0.78 -7.51
N GLU A 60 4.66 0.67 -8.66
CA GLU A 60 5.54 1.73 -9.20
C GLU A 60 4.79 3.03 -9.47
N ALA A 61 3.61 2.94 -10.09
CA ALA A 61 2.78 4.11 -10.31
C ALA A 61 2.40 4.80 -8.99
N LEU A 62 1.99 4.04 -7.96
CA LEU A 62 1.69 4.62 -6.66
C LEU A 62 2.92 5.24 -6.01
N ARG A 63 4.08 4.57 -6.05
CA ARG A 63 5.35 5.12 -5.52
C ARG A 63 5.75 6.43 -6.17
N ALA A 64 5.45 6.63 -7.46
CA ALA A 64 5.73 7.87 -8.17
C ALA A 64 4.87 9.06 -7.71
N HIS A 65 3.72 8.79 -7.08
CA HIS A 65 2.76 9.80 -6.61
C HIS A 65 2.74 9.94 -5.07
N VAL A 66 3.64 9.28 -4.35
CA VAL A 66 3.69 9.36 -2.89
C VAL A 66 4.31 10.67 -2.41
N LEU A 67 3.79 11.22 -1.33
CA LEU A 67 4.46 12.26 -0.56
C LEU A 67 5.54 11.61 0.30
N ALA A 68 6.77 11.68 -0.19
CA ALA A 68 7.91 10.97 0.39
C ALA A 68 8.32 11.56 1.75
N VAL A 69 8.81 10.67 2.64
CA VAL A 69 9.46 10.99 3.91
C VAL A 69 10.92 10.54 3.80
N LYS A 70 11.86 11.42 4.11
CA LYS A 70 13.29 11.21 3.85
C LYS A 70 14.15 11.36 5.11
N PRO A 71 14.04 10.44 6.10
CA PRO A 71 14.89 10.49 7.28
C PRO A 71 16.36 10.29 6.92
N LYS A 72 17.25 10.70 7.81
CA LYS A 72 18.70 10.51 7.68
C LYS A 72 19.08 9.04 7.81
N ARG A 73 18.41 8.30 8.72
CA ARG A 73 18.56 6.86 8.87
C ARG A 73 18.26 6.13 7.57
N LYS A 74 19.07 5.12 7.25
CA LYS A 74 18.95 4.29 6.03
C LYS A 74 18.59 2.83 6.32
N ASP A 75 18.70 2.41 7.57
CA ASP A 75 18.38 1.09 8.11
C ASP A 75 16.88 0.95 8.45
N LEU A 76 16.02 1.42 7.54
CA LEU A 76 14.58 1.49 7.78
C LEU A 76 13.90 0.14 7.62
N VAL A 77 13.03 -0.18 8.59
CA VAL A 77 12.16 -1.37 8.58
C VAL A 77 10.69 -0.94 8.58
N ASP A 78 9.86 -1.65 7.82
CA ASP A 78 8.41 -1.56 7.90
C ASP A 78 7.80 -2.90 8.33
N THR A 79 6.70 -2.85 9.07
CA THR A 79 5.91 -4.01 9.47
C THR A 79 4.47 -3.82 9.00
N ALA A 80 4.28 -3.90 7.71
CA ALA A 80 2.96 -3.72 7.10
C ALA A 80 2.36 -5.05 6.69
N GLY A 81 1.04 -5.11 6.57
CA GLY A 81 0.34 -6.26 6.02
C GLY A 81 -0.73 -5.81 5.04
N THR A 82 -1.20 -6.74 4.23
CA THR A 82 -2.31 -6.50 3.30
C THR A 82 -3.64 -6.31 4.04
N GLY A 83 -3.70 -6.70 5.32
CA GLY A 83 -4.91 -6.67 6.13
C GLY A 83 -5.97 -7.65 5.65
N GLY A 84 -7.09 -7.67 6.38
CA GLY A 84 -8.28 -8.39 5.93
C GLY A 84 -8.19 -9.93 5.98
N ASP A 85 -7.30 -10.50 6.79
CA ASP A 85 -7.15 -11.94 6.98
C ASP A 85 -8.30 -12.57 7.80
N GLY A 86 -9.13 -11.74 8.46
CA GLY A 86 -10.23 -12.21 9.32
C GLY A 86 -9.80 -12.85 10.63
N ALA A 87 -8.50 -12.83 10.95
CA ALA A 87 -7.94 -13.55 12.09
C ALA A 87 -8.35 -12.98 13.47
N ARG A 88 -8.88 -11.74 13.50
CA ARG A 88 -9.32 -11.04 14.73
C ARG A 88 -8.27 -10.98 15.82
N THR A 89 -6.99 -10.96 15.45
CA THR A 89 -5.87 -10.78 16.38
C THR A 89 -5.77 -9.32 16.81
N PHE A 90 -5.00 -9.06 17.89
CA PHE A 90 -4.56 -7.69 18.19
C PHE A 90 -3.60 -7.19 17.09
N ASN A 91 -3.26 -5.90 17.12
CA ASN A 91 -2.42 -5.24 16.11
C ASN A 91 -0.94 -5.67 16.20
N ILE A 92 -0.66 -6.95 15.88
CA ILE A 92 0.66 -7.60 16.02
C ILE A 92 1.74 -6.76 15.33
N SER A 93 1.52 -6.36 14.08
CA SER A 93 2.51 -5.57 13.32
C SER A 93 2.78 -4.20 13.93
N THR A 94 1.79 -3.60 14.63
CA THR A 94 1.98 -2.32 15.33
C THR A 94 2.79 -2.53 16.61
N GLY A 95 2.46 -3.55 17.39
CA GLY A 95 3.23 -3.91 18.57
C GLY A 95 4.67 -4.28 18.23
N ALA A 96 4.88 -5.10 17.20
CA ALA A 96 6.21 -5.48 16.71
C ALA A 96 7.03 -4.26 16.26
N ALA A 97 6.39 -3.27 15.62
CA ALA A 97 7.03 -2.03 15.19
C ALA A 97 7.57 -1.23 16.39
N LEU A 98 6.77 -1.09 17.46
CA LEU A 98 7.18 -0.37 18.68
C LEU A 98 8.31 -1.11 19.40
N VAL A 99 8.23 -2.44 19.52
CA VAL A 99 9.28 -3.27 20.14
C VAL A 99 10.57 -3.20 19.30
N ALA A 100 10.50 -3.27 17.99
CA ALA A 100 11.67 -3.15 17.12
C ALA A 100 12.35 -1.78 17.24
N ALA A 101 11.57 -0.71 17.31
CA ALA A 101 12.11 0.64 17.54
C ALA A 101 12.79 0.74 18.93
N ALA A 102 12.17 0.20 19.97
CA ALA A 102 12.76 0.16 21.32
C ALA A 102 14.05 -0.67 21.36
N ALA A 103 14.18 -1.69 20.49
CA ALA A 103 15.39 -2.48 20.31
C ALA A 103 16.46 -1.80 19.42
N GLY A 104 16.22 -0.57 18.95
CA GLY A 104 17.18 0.24 18.21
C GLY A 104 17.01 0.24 16.67
N ALA A 105 16.04 -0.48 16.12
CA ALA A 105 15.75 -0.43 14.69
C ALA A 105 15.16 0.93 14.28
N GLY A 106 15.43 1.36 13.05
CA GLY A 106 14.75 2.51 12.44
C GLY A 106 13.43 2.09 11.83
N VAL A 107 12.32 2.35 12.49
CA VAL A 107 11.00 1.91 12.04
C VAL A 107 10.25 3.03 11.33
N ALA A 108 9.95 2.82 10.04
CA ALA A 108 9.10 3.67 9.22
C ALA A 108 7.79 2.92 8.94
N LYS A 109 6.89 2.91 9.92
CA LYS A 109 5.67 2.11 9.83
C LYS A 109 4.62 2.76 8.94
N HIS A 110 4.34 2.12 7.80
CA HIS A 110 3.21 2.48 6.96
C HIS A 110 1.93 1.81 7.45
N GLY A 111 0.84 2.57 7.56
CA GLY A 111 -0.40 2.01 8.06
C GLY A 111 -1.62 2.89 7.85
N ASN A 112 -2.80 2.31 8.16
CA ASN A 112 -4.08 2.96 7.97
C ASN A 112 -5.04 2.63 9.13
N ARG A 113 -6.22 3.25 9.12
CA ARG A 113 -7.37 2.83 9.94
C ARG A 113 -7.90 1.48 9.48
N ALA A 114 -8.66 0.83 10.33
CA ALA A 114 -9.36 -0.39 9.99
C ALA A 114 -10.32 -0.18 8.80
N VAL A 115 -10.35 -1.16 7.89
CA VAL A 115 -11.35 -1.23 6.81
C VAL A 115 -12.33 -2.38 7.07
N SER A 116 -11.81 -3.52 7.49
CA SER A 116 -12.60 -4.74 7.73
C SER A 116 -12.31 -5.41 9.09
N SER A 117 -11.27 -4.98 9.80
CA SER A 117 -10.92 -5.43 11.14
C SER A 117 -11.55 -4.54 12.22
N ALA A 118 -11.54 -5.00 13.48
CA ALA A 118 -12.04 -4.22 14.61
C ALA A 118 -11.19 -2.96 14.90
N SER A 119 -9.87 -3.00 14.59
CA SER A 119 -8.95 -1.91 14.83
C SER A 119 -7.77 -1.99 13.85
N GLY A 120 -7.43 -0.87 13.20
CA GLY A 120 -6.24 -0.71 12.38
C GLY A 120 -5.06 -0.17 13.16
N SER A 121 -3.88 -0.09 12.52
CA SER A 121 -2.68 0.46 13.15
C SER A 121 -2.83 1.92 13.57
N ALA A 122 -3.51 2.73 12.76
CA ALA A 122 -3.79 4.12 13.08
C ALA A 122 -4.69 4.26 14.31
N ASP A 123 -5.73 3.41 14.42
CA ASP A 123 -6.69 3.47 15.52
C ASP A 123 -6.00 3.19 16.87
N VAL A 124 -5.12 2.19 16.91
CA VAL A 124 -4.33 1.86 18.11
C VAL A 124 -3.37 2.97 18.47
N LEU A 125 -2.62 3.49 17.49
CA LEU A 125 -1.65 4.54 17.76
C LEU A 125 -2.32 5.83 18.25
N GLU A 126 -3.46 6.20 17.65
CA GLU A 126 -4.26 7.35 18.11
C GLU A 126 -4.77 7.16 19.54
N ALA A 127 -5.26 5.95 19.90
CA ALA A 127 -5.66 5.61 21.26
C ALA A 127 -4.49 5.67 22.26
N LEU A 128 -3.25 5.45 21.79
CA LEU A 128 -2.02 5.62 22.59
C LEU A 128 -1.52 7.08 22.62
N GLY A 129 -2.24 8.03 22.02
CA GLY A 129 -1.90 9.45 22.03
C GLY A 129 -1.00 9.91 20.89
N PHE A 130 -0.76 9.09 19.88
CA PHE A 130 -0.01 9.52 18.68
C PHE A 130 -0.85 10.46 17.82
N ARG A 131 -0.21 11.49 17.28
CA ARG A 131 -0.78 12.30 16.21
C ARG A 131 -0.52 11.60 14.89
N LEU A 132 -1.60 11.29 14.17
CA LEU A 132 -1.51 10.57 12.89
C LEU A 132 -1.07 11.48 11.74
N GLU A 133 -1.55 12.70 11.74
CA GLU A 133 -1.28 13.69 10.70
C GLU A 133 -0.18 14.64 11.15
N LEU A 134 1.03 14.36 10.70
CA LEU A 134 2.20 15.18 10.95
C LEU A 134 2.84 15.59 9.62
N PRO A 135 3.46 16.79 9.56
CA PRO A 135 4.33 17.15 8.43
C PRO A 135 5.48 16.15 8.27
N ALA A 136 5.94 15.95 7.02
CA ALA A 136 7.00 14.98 6.71
C ALA A 136 8.26 15.18 7.58
N GLU A 137 8.67 16.44 7.79
CA GLU A 137 9.86 16.80 8.58
C GLU A 137 9.74 16.36 10.05
N ARG A 138 8.52 16.35 10.60
CA ARG A 138 8.28 15.86 11.97
C ARG A 138 8.38 14.35 12.05
N ILE A 139 7.90 13.64 11.03
CA ILE A 139 8.02 12.18 10.93
C ILE A 139 9.48 11.78 10.73
N GLU A 140 10.21 12.49 9.86
CA GLU A 140 11.65 12.29 9.64
C GLU A 140 12.43 12.43 10.94
N ARG A 141 12.18 13.54 11.65
CA ARG A 141 12.81 13.79 12.96
C ARG A 141 12.47 12.71 13.97
N SER A 142 11.22 12.25 14.04
CA SER A 142 10.79 11.17 14.92
C SER A 142 11.53 9.87 14.62
N ILE A 143 11.70 9.51 13.36
CA ILE A 143 12.48 8.33 12.95
C ILE A 143 13.95 8.49 13.35
N ASP A 144 14.53 9.66 13.10
CA ASP A 144 15.96 9.90 13.34
C ASP A 144 16.30 9.95 14.84
N GLU A 145 15.45 10.56 15.68
CA GLU A 145 15.71 10.76 17.10
C GLU A 145 15.18 9.63 17.99
N LEU A 146 14.00 9.09 17.66
CA LEU A 146 13.29 8.11 18.49
C LEU A 146 13.29 6.70 17.89
N GLY A 147 13.76 6.53 16.66
CA GLY A 147 13.73 5.24 15.96
C GLY A 147 12.35 4.84 15.43
N PHE A 148 11.31 5.67 15.56
CA PHE A 148 9.95 5.33 15.14
C PHE A 148 9.26 6.50 14.43
N GLY A 149 8.61 6.22 13.29
CA GLY A 149 7.69 7.14 12.64
C GLY A 149 6.50 6.40 12.05
N PHE A 150 5.31 6.98 12.22
CA PHE A 150 4.09 6.46 11.62
C PHE A 150 3.74 7.25 10.36
N LEU A 151 3.61 6.53 9.25
CA LEU A 151 3.28 7.09 7.95
C LEU A 151 1.81 6.75 7.65
N PHE A 152 0.95 7.69 8.00
CA PHE A 152 -0.49 7.53 7.83
C PHE A 152 -0.86 7.55 6.35
N ALA A 153 -1.36 6.44 5.81
CA ALA A 153 -1.55 6.25 4.36
C ALA A 153 -2.37 7.36 3.68
N PRO A 154 -3.49 7.87 4.24
CA PRO A 154 -4.23 8.97 3.63
C PRO A 154 -3.41 10.26 3.44
N SER A 155 -2.52 10.58 4.38
CA SER A 155 -1.68 11.78 4.32
C SER A 155 -0.57 11.68 3.27
N HIS A 156 -0.10 10.46 2.96
CA HIS A 156 1.03 10.25 2.05
C HIS A 156 0.62 9.84 0.62
N HIS A 157 -0.62 9.41 0.41
CA HIS A 157 -1.12 8.97 -0.89
C HIS A 157 -2.30 9.81 -1.39
N PRO A 158 -2.14 11.14 -1.62
CA PRO A 158 -3.24 12.02 -2.01
C PRO A 158 -3.90 11.62 -3.33
N ALA A 159 -3.16 10.99 -4.25
CA ALA A 159 -3.68 10.48 -5.52
C ALA A 159 -4.74 9.39 -5.34
N MET A 160 -4.74 8.68 -4.20
CA MET A 160 -5.75 7.66 -3.91
C MET A 160 -7.18 8.22 -3.83
N ARG A 161 -7.37 9.53 -3.68
CA ARG A 161 -8.68 10.18 -3.72
C ARG A 161 -9.46 9.84 -5.00
N HIS A 162 -8.78 9.59 -6.11
CA HIS A 162 -9.41 9.27 -7.39
C HIS A 162 -9.96 7.84 -7.44
N ALA A 163 -9.34 6.89 -6.72
CA ALA A 163 -9.77 5.49 -6.66
C ALA A 163 -10.63 5.17 -5.42
N ALA A 164 -10.56 5.97 -4.36
CA ALA A 164 -11.21 5.69 -3.07
C ALA A 164 -12.76 5.57 -3.17
N PRO A 165 -13.48 6.41 -3.93
CA PRO A 165 -14.93 6.26 -4.10
C PRO A 165 -15.29 4.91 -4.71
N VAL A 166 -14.65 4.57 -5.83
CA VAL A 166 -14.90 3.30 -6.55
C VAL A 166 -14.60 2.09 -5.66
N ARG A 167 -13.49 2.10 -4.92
CA ARG A 167 -13.15 1.01 -4.00
C ARG A 167 -14.22 0.81 -2.92
N ARG A 168 -14.79 1.91 -2.41
CA ARG A 168 -15.85 1.87 -1.40
C ARG A 168 -17.15 1.29 -1.96
N GLU A 169 -17.53 1.71 -3.17
CA GLU A 169 -18.73 1.24 -3.84
C GLU A 169 -18.63 -0.23 -4.25
N LEU A 170 -17.46 -0.66 -4.76
CA LEU A 170 -17.22 -2.07 -5.10
C LEU A 170 -17.28 -2.99 -3.89
N ALA A 171 -16.92 -2.50 -2.70
CA ALA A 171 -16.89 -3.27 -1.45
C ALA A 171 -16.22 -4.65 -1.58
N ALA A 172 -15.29 -4.79 -2.53
CA ALA A 172 -14.62 -6.02 -2.91
C ALA A 172 -13.10 -5.88 -2.83
N ARG A 173 -12.40 -7.00 -2.70
CA ARG A 173 -10.94 -7.03 -2.77
C ARG A 173 -10.48 -6.83 -4.21
N THR A 174 -9.53 -5.95 -4.39
CA THR A 174 -8.90 -5.62 -5.67
C THR A 174 -7.39 -5.54 -5.52
N VAL A 175 -6.66 -5.27 -6.58
CA VAL A 175 -5.20 -5.04 -6.55
C VAL A 175 -4.77 -4.04 -5.48
N PHE A 176 -5.59 -3.04 -5.15
CA PHE A 176 -5.29 -2.07 -4.08
C PHE A 176 -5.13 -2.69 -2.70
N ASN A 177 -5.68 -3.88 -2.44
CA ASN A 177 -5.52 -4.53 -1.14
C ASN A 177 -4.12 -5.09 -0.91
N VAL A 178 -3.35 -5.31 -1.97
CA VAL A 178 -1.96 -5.78 -1.88
C VAL A 178 -0.93 -4.66 -2.09
N LEU A 179 -1.35 -3.48 -2.58
CA LEU A 179 -0.42 -2.38 -2.90
C LEU A 179 0.08 -1.62 -1.67
N GLY A 180 -0.71 -1.57 -0.57
CA GLY A 180 -0.35 -0.81 0.63
C GLY A 180 1.06 -1.12 1.16
N PRO A 181 1.40 -2.39 1.47
CA PRO A 181 2.73 -2.76 1.94
C PRO A 181 3.85 -2.50 0.94
N LEU A 182 3.53 -2.36 -0.35
CA LEU A 182 4.50 -2.17 -1.43
C LEU A 182 4.84 -0.70 -1.71
N THR A 183 4.20 0.23 -0.99
CA THR A 183 4.26 1.68 -1.30
C THR A 183 4.62 2.54 -0.10
N ASN A 184 5.53 2.05 0.76
CA ASN A 184 5.99 2.77 1.94
C ASN A 184 6.60 4.13 1.56
N PRO A 185 6.09 5.26 2.12
CA PRO A 185 6.55 6.61 1.78
C PRO A 185 8.00 6.93 2.13
N ALA A 186 8.59 6.21 3.08
CA ALA A 186 10.00 6.36 3.44
C ALA A 186 10.94 5.46 2.63
N GLY A 187 10.40 4.63 1.73
CA GLY A 187 11.20 3.70 0.93
C GLY A 187 11.94 2.67 1.77
N ALA A 188 11.34 2.18 2.87
CA ALA A 188 11.93 1.16 3.72
C ALA A 188 12.34 -0.06 2.89
N ARG A 189 13.62 -0.44 2.99
CA ARG A 189 14.21 -1.54 2.19
C ARG A 189 14.06 -2.90 2.86
N ALA A 190 13.83 -2.92 4.17
CA ALA A 190 13.54 -4.13 4.93
C ALA A 190 12.06 -4.10 5.37
N GLN A 191 11.35 -5.20 5.16
CA GLN A 191 9.94 -5.29 5.51
C GLN A 191 9.57 -6.68 6.02
N VAL A 192 8.68 -6.72 7.01
CA VAL A 192 7.89 -7.93 7.31
C VAL A 192 6.50 -7.69 6.77
N VAL A 193 6.12 -8.42 5.73
CA VAL A 193 4.83 -8.25 5.04
C VAL A 193 3.91 -9.41 5.36
N GLY A 194 2.83 -9.15 6.10
CA GLY A 194 1.74 -10.10 6.29
C GLY A 194 0.83 -10.13 5.06
N VAL A 195 0.53 -11.32 4.56
CA VAL A 195 -0.34 -11.51 3.39
C VAL A 195 -1.59 -12.26 3.82
N TYR A 196 -2.78 -11.75 3.44
CA TYR A 196 -4.06 -12.27 3.91
C TYR A 196 -4.40 -13.70 3.43
N ALA A 197 -3.70 -14.19 2.42
CA ALA A 197 -3.93 -15.52 1.85
C ALA A 197 -2.58 -16.16 1.50
N PRO A 198 -2.32 -17.39 1.94
CA PRO A 198 -1.05 -18.07 1.69
C PRO A 198 -0.69 -18.19 0.21
N GLU A 199 -1.68 -18.32 -0.66
CA GLU A 199 -1.52 -18.46 -2.11
C GLU A 199 -0.89 -17.21 -2.76
N LEU A 200 -1.02 -16.04 -2.11
CA LEU A 200 -0.44 -14.79 -2.58
C LEU A 200 1.03 -14.61 -2.17
N VAL A 201 1.54 -15.39 -1.23
CA VAL A 201 2.92 -15.25 -0.72
C VAL A 201 3.96 -15.35 -1.84
N PRO A 202 3.94 -16.35 -2.73
CA PRO A 202 4.91 -16.42 -3.84
C PRO A 202 4.81 -15.22 -4.79
N THR A 203 3.59 -14.77 -5.08
CA THR A 203 3.35 -13.62 -5.94
C THR A 203 3.91 -12.35 -5.33
N ILE A 204 3.61 -12.06 -4.05
CA ILE A 204 4.11 -10.87 -3.36
C ILE A 204 5.62 -10.91 -3.19
N ALA A 205 6.21 -12.06 -2.89
CA ALA A 205 7.67 -12.22 -2.84
C ALA A 205 8.32 -11.88 -4.20
N THR A 206 7.71 -12.37 -5.30
CA THR A 206 8.16 -12.04 -6.66
C THR A 206 8.02 -10.54 -6.97
N VAL A 207 6.95 -9.90 -6.52
CA VAL A 207 6.76 -8.45 -6.67
C VAL A 207 7.84 -7.67 -5.93
N LEU A 208 8.09 -8.02 -4.65
CA LEU A 208 9.11 -7.36 -3.83
C LEU A 208 10.52 -7.49 -4.45
N ALA A 209 10.85 -8.64 -5.03
CA ALA A 209 12.12 -8.84 -5.73
C ALA A 209 12.25 -7.99 -7.02
N ARG A 210 11.15 -7.50 -7.57
CA ARG A 210 11.12 -6.67 -8.79
C ARG A 210 11.10 -5.16 -8.50
N LEU A 211 10.77 -4.75 -7.27
CA LEU A 211 10.63 -3.37 -6.83
C LEU A 211 11.89 -2.83 -6.14
#